data_cb26939c9da1605f7f49e66b0f869147
#
_entry.id   cb26939c9da1605f7f49e66b0f869147
#
_cell.length_a   1.000
_cell.length_b   1.000
_cell.length_c   1.000
_cell.angle_alpha   90.00
_cell.angle_beta   90.00
_cell.angle_gamma   90.00
#
_symmetry.space_group_name_H-M   'P 1'
#
loop_
_entity.id
_entity.type
_entity.pdbx_description
1 polymer ?
#
loop_
_entity_poly.entity_id
_entity_poly.type
_entity_poly.pdbx_seq_one_letter_code
_entity_poly.pdbx_strand_id
1 'polypeptide(L)'
;MLFRSLTMGLGIWSMHFIGMVSFQTAEEMKYDLKFVLLSIVAAFAGSLISFYVVNEKKPTNGRLAAGSLAMGCASASMHFIGMEAMENMTIVYHPVLYAASFAIAIFASFAALKLSVVFAKKTGSFRILFIKIGSALLMGGAISGMHYTGMSAATLFMADSVDTGYEGIDTVELGIMI
;
A
#
# COMPACT_ATOMS: atom_id res chain seq x y z
N MET A 1 -18.89 5.43 2.73
CA MET A 1 -17.86 4.97 1.81
C MET A 1 -16.56 5.74 1.97
N LEU A 2 -16.57 7.05 1.80
CA LEU A 2 -15.38 7.91 1.86
C LEU A 2 -14.49 7.67 3.09
N PHE A 3 -15.07 7.64 4.29
CA PHE A 3 -14.30 7.40 5.52
C PHE A 3 -13.56 6.06 5.50
N ARG A 4 -14.20 4.97 5.06
CA ARG A 4 -13.57 3.64 4.97
C ARG A 4 -12.45 3.62 3.94
N SER A 5 -12.66 4.28 2.79
CA SER A 5 -11.64 4.39 1.74
C SER A 5 -10.45 5.21 2.19
N LEU A 6 -10.70 6.31 2.90
CA LEU A 6 -9.65 7.16 3.47
C LEU A 6 -8.80 6.39 4.50
N THR A 7 -9.46 5.73 5.47
CA THR A 7 -8.75 4.93 6.50
C THR A 7 -7.93 3.81 5.86
N MET A 8 -8.48 3.12 4.85
CA MET A 8 -7.78 2.03 4.18
C MET A 8 -6.59 2.55 3.37
N GLY A 9 -6.80 3.60 2.57
CA GLY A 9 -5.76 4.21 1.75
C GLY A 9 -4.62 4.77 2.59
N LEU A 10 -4.94 5.51 3.66
CA LEU A 10 -3.93 6.02 4.60
C LEU A 10 -3.19 4.87 5.30
N GLY A 11 -3.89 3.82 5.73
CA GLY A 11 -3.24 2.68 6.37
C GLY A 11 -2.24 1.96 5.46
N ILE A 12 -2.58 1.76 4.17
CA ILE A 12 -1.67 1.16 3.19
C ILE A 12 -0.48 2.09 2.93
N TRP A 13 -0.73 3.39 2.76
CA TRP A 13 0.28 4.41 2.52
C TRP A 13 1.23 4.55 3.72
N SER A 14 0.72 4.68 4.94
CA SER A 14 1.53 4.77 6.16
C SER A 14 2.40 3.54 6.35
N MET A 15 1.86 2.32 6.12
CA MET A 15 2.65 1.09 6.20
C MET A 15 3.84 1.12 5.24
N HIS A 16 3.64 1.58 4.00
CA HIS A 16 4.71 1.68 3.01
C HIS A 16 5.80 2.65 3.48
N PHE A 17 5.44 3.87 3.85
CA PHE A 17 6.44 4.88 4.23
C PHE A 17 7.09 4.62 5.59
N ILE A 18 6.38 3.99 6.56
CA ILE A 18 7.03 3.46 7.77
C ILE A 18 8.08 2.40 7.41
N GLY A 19 7.77 1.52 6.45
CA GLY A 19 8.73 0.56 5.92
C GLY A 19 9.94 1.24 5.27
N MET A 20 9.71 2.32 4.51
CA MET A 20 10.78 3.10 3.87
C MET A 20 11.65 3.85 4.88
N VAL A 21 11.05 4.49 5.87
CA VAL A 21 11.77 5.19 6.97
C VAL A 21 12.65 4.21 7.77
N SER A 22 12.20 2.96 7.91
CA SER A 22 12.99 1.92 8.57
C SER A 22 14.10 1.30 7.70
N PHE A 23 14.09 1.58 6.40
CA PHE A 23 15.11 1.13 5.47
C PHE A 23 16.32 2.06 5.55
N GLN A 24 17.41 1.56 6.12
CA GLN A 24 18.66 2.32 6.30
C GLN A 24 19.54 2.20 5.06
N THR A 25 19.92 3.33 4.51
CA THR A 25 20.96 3.46 3.48
C THR A 25 22.19 4.13 4.05
N ALA A 26 23.31 4.09 3.31
CA ALA A 26 24.56 4.73 3.72
C ALA A 26 24.45 6.28 3.70
N GLU A 27 23.50 6.83 2.97
CA GLU A 27 23.25 8.27 2.85
C GLU A 27 21.83 8.62 3.29
N GLU A 28 21.60 9.87 3.71
CA GLU A 28 20.29 10.40 4.04
C GLU A 28 19.41 10.41 2.79
N MET A 29 18.29 9.69 2.86
CA MET A 29 17.32 9.65 1.77
C MET A 29 16.42 10.89 1.81
N LYS A 30 16.24 11.50 0.66
CA LYS A 30 15.25 12.54 0.42
C LYS A 30 14.16 12.01 -0.48
N TYR A 31 12.96 12.57 -0.35
CA TYR A 31 11.77 12.15 -1.09
C TYR A 31 11.13 13.33 -1.79
N ASP A 32 10.83 13.17 -3.08
CA ASP A 32 10.04 14.15 -3.84
C ASP A 32 8.58 14.15 -3.35
N LEU A 33 8.16 15.27 -2.78
CA LEU A 33 6.82 15.46 -2.24
C LEU A 33 5.71 15.20 -3.28
N LYS A 34 5.96 15.45 -4.57
CA LYS A 34 4.98 15.21 -5.64
C LYS A 34 4.64 13.74 -5.75
N PHE A 35 5.66 12.86 -5.77
CA PHE A 35 5.46 11.42 -5.82
C PHE A 35 4.86 10.88 -4.53
N VAL A 36 5.26 11.43 -3.37
CA VAL A 36 4.65 11.10 -2.07
C VAL A 36 3.15 11.41 -2.10
N LEU A 37 2.74 12.61 -2.53
CA LEU A 37 1.33 12.98 -2.64
C LEU A 37 0.58 12.16 -3.71
N LEU A 38 1.22 11.87 -4.85
CA LEU A 38 0.64 11.04 -5.88
C LEU A 38 0.36 9.62 -5.38
N SER A 39 1.24 9.07 -4.56
CA SER A 39 1.06 7.75 -3.96
C SER A 39 -0.13 7.69 -3.00
N ILE A 40 -0.38 8.75 -2.20
CA ILE A 40 -1.59 8.89 -1.37
C ILE A 40 -2.85 8.86 -2.24
N VAL A 41 -2.85 9.65 -3.33
CA VAL A 41 -3.98 9.72 -4.26
C VAL A 41 -4.26 8.35 -4.88
N ALA A 42 -3.22 7.61 -5.29
CA ALA A 42 -3.36 6.27 -5.85
C ALA A 42 -3.98 5.29 -4.83
N ALA A 43 -3.49 5.29 -3.59
CA ALA A 43 -4.03 4.44 -2.52
C ALA A 43 -5.49 4.76 -2.20
N PHE A 44 -5.83 6.05 -2.10
CA PHE A 44 -7.20 6.50 -1.81
C PHE A 44 -8.16 6.18 -2.96
N ALA A 45 -7.80 6.52 -4.20
CA ALA A 45 -8.62 6.28 -5.37
C ALA A 45 -8.92 4.78 -5.57
N GLY A 46 -7.91 3.92 -5.45
CA GLY A 46 -8.10 2.48 -5.56
C GLY A 46 -8.94 1.89 -4.44
N SER A 47 -8.75 2.38 -3.20
CA SER A 47 -9.61 2.00 -2.08
C SER A 47 -11.07 2.43 -2.31
N LEU A 48 -11.28 3.62 -2.86
CA LEU A 48 -12.61 4.14 -3.16
C LEU A 48 -13.31 3.31 -4.25
N ILE A 49 -12.61 3.04 -5.35
CA ILE A 49 -13.12 2.19 -6.45
C ILE A 49 -13.45 0.80 -5.93
N SER A 50 -12.54 0.18 -5.17
CA SER A 50 -12.74 -1.15 -4.61
C SER A 50 -13.98 -1.23 -3.73
N PHE A 51 -14.12 -0.31 -2.76
CA PHE A 51 -15.30 -0.28 -1.90
C PHE A 51 -16.58 0.09 -2.64
N TYR A 52 -16.51 0.90 -3.69
CA TYR A 52 -17.65 1.18 -4.56
C TYR A 52 -18.14 -0.07 -5.26
N VAL A 53 -17.24 -0.84 -5.86
CA VAL A 53 -17.56 -2.10 -6.58
C VAL A 53 -18.15 -3.15 -5.63
N VAL A 54 -17.68 -3.21 -4.37
CA VAL A 54 -18.11 -4.21 -3.38
C VAL A 54 -19.29 -3.72 -2.52
N ASN A 55 -19.80 -2.50 -2.75
CA ASN A 55 -20.86 -1.87 -1.92
C ASN A 55 -22.26 -2.47 -2.10
N GLU A 56 -22.38 -3.77 -2.04
CA GLU A 56 -23.66 -4.46 -2.01
C GLU A 56 -23.89 -5.22 -0.71
N LYS A 57 -25.16 -5.46 -0.38
CA LYS A 57 -25.52 -6.27 0.82
C LYS A 57 -24.95 -7.68 0.76
N LYS A 58 -24.80 -8.25 -0.44
CA LYS A 58 -24.20 -9.55 -0.73
C LYS A 58 -23.45 -9.45 -2.07
N PRO A 59 -22.20 -8.98 -2.10
CA PRO A 59 -21.44 -8.91 -3.34
C PRO A 59 -21.19 -10.31 -3.90
N THR A 60 -21.30 -10.43 -5.21
CA THR A 60 -20.97 -11.67 -5.92
C THR A 60 -19.45 -11.91 -5.90
N ASN A 61 -19.02 -13.16 -6.13
CA ASN A 61 -17.58 -13.47 -6.23
C ASN A 61 -16.89 -12.67 -7.34
N GLY A 62 -17.58 -12.38 -8.45
CA GLY A 62 -17.06 -11.52 -9.52
C GLY A 62 -16.81 -10.09 -9.06
N ARG A 63 -17.73 -9.50 -8.27
CA ARG A 63 -17.53 -8.16 -7.69
C ARG A 63 -16.42 -8.14 -6.64
N LEU A 64 -16.30 -9.19 -5.84
CA LEU A 64 -15.18 -9.33 -4.91
C LEU A 64 -13.85 -9.40 -5.67
N ALA A 65 -13.78 -10.19 -6.75
CA ALA A 65 -12.59 -10.28 -7.59
C ALA A 65 -12.24 -8.92 -8.25
N ALA A 66 -13.23 -8.24 -8.82
CA ALA A 66 -13.01 -6.92 -9.43
C ALA A 66 -12.57 -5.85 -8.41
N GLY A 67 -13.21 -5.83 -7.22
CA GLY A 67 -12.79 -4.94 -6.12
C GLY A 67 -11.40 -5.25 -5.60
N SER A 68 -11.04 -6.55 -5.55
CA SER A 68 -9.71 -6.99 -5.11
C SER A 68 -8.63 -6.65 -6.12
N LEU A 69 -8.94 -6.75 -7.42
CA LEU A 69 -8.04 -6.32 -8.48
C LEU A 69 -7.78 -4.82 -8.39
N ALA A 70 -8.84 -4.00 -8.24
CA ALA A 70 -8.70 -2.56 -8.09
C ALA A 70 -7.87 -2.18 -6.85
N MET A 71 -8.15 -2.78 -5.69
CA MET A 71 -7.42 -2.53 -4.44
C MET A 71 -5.97 -3.00 -4.53
N GLY A 72 -5.73 -4.21 -5.04
CA GLY A 72 -4.39 -4.79 -5.14
C GLY A 72 -3.52 -4.02 -6.13
N CYS A 73 -4.04 -3.68 -7.29
CA CYS A 73 -3.32 -2.85 -8.26
C CYS A 73 -3.00 -1.47 -7.69
N ALA A 74 -3.96 -0.83 -7.02
CA ALA A 74 -3.73 0.48 -6.40
C ALA A 74 -2.69 0.42 -5.27
N SER A 75 -2.72 -0.64 -4.44
CA SER A 75 -1.74 -0.86 -3.37
C SER A 75 -0.32 -1.05 -3.93
N ALA A 76 -0.16 -1.88 -4.97
CA ALA A 76 1.12 -2.06 -5.62
C ALA A 76 1.57 -0.79 -6.37
N SER A 77 0.66 -0.11 -7.08
CA SER A 77 0.98 1.17 -7.74
C SER A 77 1.42 2.23 -6.74
N MET A 78 0.73 2.34 -5.58
CA MET A 78 1.13 3.25 -4.50
C MET A 78 2.55 2.93 -4.01
N HIS A 79 2.88 1.64 -3.81
CA HIS A 79 4.22 1.22 -3.40
C HIS A 79 5.28 1.65 -4.41
N PHE A 80 5.09 1.34 -5.71
CA PHE A 80 6.09 1.67 -6.72
C PHE A 80 6.18 3.19 -7.01
N ILE A 81 5.07 3.92 -6.95
CA ILE A 81 5.08 5.39 -7.01
C ILE A 81 5.84 5.96 -5.79
N GLY A 82 5.64 5.38 -4.60
CA GLY A 82 6.37 5.76 -3.40
C GLY A 82 7.86 5.44 -3.48
N MET A 83 8.25 4.37 -4.17
CA MET A 83 9.66 4.06 -4.45
C MET A 83 10.29 5.10 -5.39
N GLU A 84 9.58 5.52 -6.44
CA GLU A 84 10.03 6.59 -7.35
C GLU A 84 10.14 7.97 -6.68
N ALA A 85 9.60 8.12 -5.46
CA ALA A 85 9.78 9.35 -4.69
C ALA A 85 11.21 9.51 -4.14
N MET A 86 12.02 8.44 -4.09
CA MET A 86 13.41 8.52 -3.63
C MET A 86 14.26 9.34 -4.60
N GLU A 87 14.79 10.47 -4.11
CA GLU A 87 15.65 11.34 -4.90
C GLU A 87 17.06 10.75 -5.04
N ASN A 88 17.72 11.09 -6.14
CA ASN A 88 19.11 10.68 -6.46
C ASN A 88 19.30 9.17 -6.54
N MET A 89 18.24 8.42 -6.83
CA MET A 89 18.31 6.97 -7.01
C MET A 89 17.68 6.53 -8.35
N THR A 90 18.37 5.66 -9.04
CA THR A 90 17.81 4.93 -10.19
C THR A 90 17.43 3.54 -9.73
N ILE A 91 16.19 3.15 -9.99
CA ILE A 91 15.64 1.87 -9.54
C ILE A 91 15.47 0.94 -10.74
N VAL A 92 16.06 -0.25 -10.65
CA VAL A 92 15.84 -1.32 -11.64
C VAL A 92 15.11 -2.47 -10.96
N TYR A 93 13.97 -2.87 -11.52
CA TYR A 93 13.12 -3.90 -10.94
C TYR A 93 13.34 -5.27 -11.57
N HIS A 94 13.50 -6.29 -10.75
CA HIS A 94 13.50 -7.68 -11.19
C HIS A 94 12.07 -8.09 -11.59
N PRO A 95 11.79 -8.47 -12.86
CA PRO A 95 10.42 -8.57 -13.38
C PRO A 95 9.57 -9.63 -12.67
N VAL A 96 10.17 -10.75 -12.23
CA VAL A 96 9.43 -11.81 -11.54
C VAL A 96 8.96 -11.36 -10.15
N LEU A 97 9.84 -10.71 -9.36
CA LEU A 97 9.49 -10.23 -8.03
C LEU A 97 8.53 -9.04 -8.10
N TYR A 98 8.69 -8.17 -9.12
CA TYR A 98 7.75 -7.10 -9.43
C TYR A 98 6.34 -7.65 -9.67
N ALA A 99 6.20 -8.64 -10.56
CA ALA A 99 4.92 -9.29 -10.83
C ALA A 99 4.37 -10.05 -9.60
N ALA A 100 5.25 -10.70 -8.81
CA ALA A 100 4.87 -11.39 -7.58
C ALA A 100 4.27 -10.43 -6.54
N SER A 101 4.81 -9.21 -6.39
CA SER A 101 4.27 -8.21 -5.46
C SER A 101 2.84 -7.81 -5.83
N PHE A 102 2.52 -7.64 -7.11
CA PHE A 102 1.15 -7.41 -7.58
C PHE A 102 0.23 -8.58 -7.27
N ALA A 103 0.68 -9.80 -7.51
CA ALA A 103 -0.10 -11.00 -7.19
C ALA A 103 -0.41 -11.06 -5.68
N ILE A 104 0.59 -10.86 -4.82
CA ILE A 104 0.40 -10.82 -3.36
C ILE A 104 -0.60 -9.73 -2.98
N ALA A 105 -0.49 -8.51 -3.55
CA ALA A 105 -1.41 -7.41 -3.28
C ALA A 105 -2.86 -7.76 -3.63
N ILE A 106 -3.09 -8.39 -4.79
CA ILE A 106 -4.43 -8.78 -5.25
C ILE A 106 -5.01 -9.88 -4.36
N PHE A 107 -4.23 -10.91 -4.02
CA PHE A 107 -4.69 -11.98 -3.14
C PHE A 107 -4.96 -11.49 -1.71
N ALA A 108 -4.10 -10.64 -1.16
CA ALA A 108 -4.31 -10.01 0.14
C ALA A 108 -5.59 -9.17 0.14
N SER A 109 -5.81 -8.37 -0.91
CA SER A 109 -7.02 -7.57 -1.08
C SER A 109 -8.28 -8.42 -1.19
N PHE A 110 -8.21 -9.56 -1.87
CA PHE A 110 -9.34 -10.49 -1.97
C PHE A 110 -9.69 -11.08 -0.59
N ALA A 111 -8.71 -11.55 0.16
CA ALA A 111 -8.92 -12.04 1.51
C ALA A 111 -9.51 -10.96 2.42
N ALA A 112 -8.98 -9.75 2.36
CA ALA A 112 -9.44 -8.59 3.12
C ALA A 112 -10.90 -8.24 2.84
N LEU A 113 -11.26 -8.08 1.57
CA LEU A 113 -12.62 -7.74 1.17
C LEU A 113 -13.60 -8.84 1.55
N LYS A 114 -13.24 -10.10 1.33
CA LYS A 114 -14.07 -11.26 1.69
C LYS A 114 -14.33 -11.31 3.20
N LEU A 115 -13.29 -11.17 4.01
CA LEU A 115 -13.40 -11.12 5.47
C LEU A 115 -14.23 -9.91 5.93
N SER A 116 -14.00 -8.75 5.35
CA SER A 116 -14.76 -7.52 5.63
C SER A 116 -16.26 -7.73 5.39
N VAL A 117 -16.64 -8.35 4.28
CA VAL A 117 -18.05 -8.65 3.95
C VAL A 117 -18.65 -9.68 4.89
N VAL A 118 -17.93 -10.76 5.19
CA VAL A 118 -18.41 -11.85 6.07
C VAL A 118 -18.63 -11.33 7.50
N PHE A 119 -17.74 -10.47 8.00
CA PHE A 119 -17.79 -10.02 9.40
C PHE A 119 -18.45 -8.64 9.59
N ALA A 120 -18.81 -7.93 8.53
CA ALA A 120 -19.43 -6.59 8.59
C ALA A 120 -20.69 -6.56 9.48
N LYS A 121 -21.49 -7.61 9.46
CA LYS A 121 -22.78 -7.71 10.18
C LYS A 121 -22.71 -8.47 11.49
N LYS A 122 -21.58 -9.07 11.83
CA LYS A 122 -21.45 -9.85 13.05
C LYS A 122 -20.97 -8.95 14.19
N THR A 123 -21.80 -8.79 15.22
CA THR A 123 -21.52 -7.99 16.42
C THR A 123 -21.87 -8.78 17.70
N GLY A 124 -21.36 -8.35 18.83
CA GLY A 124 -21.86 -8.77 20.15
C GLY A 124 -21.17 -9.96 20.80
N SER A 125 -20.09 -10.53 20.26
CA SER A 125 -19.32 -11.58 20.94
C SER A 125 -17.83 -11.28 20.96
N PHE A 126 -17.17 -11.53 22.09
CA PHE A 126 -15.71 -11.45 22.21
C PHE A 126 -15.01 -12.31 21.14
N ARG A 127 -15.52 -13.49 20.83
CA ARG A 127 -15.01 -14.35 19.77
C ARG A 127 -15.00 -13.66 18.40
N ILE A 128 -16.05 -12.89 18.09
CA ILE A 128 -16.13 -12.15 16.80
C ILE A 128 -15.11 -11.03 16.78
N LEU A 129 -14.88 -10.35 17.90
CA LEU A 129 -13.85 -9.32 18.03
C LEU A 129 -12.45 -9.90 17.75
N PHE A 130 -12.09 -11.02 18.39
CA PHE A 130 -10.79 -11.67 18.14
C PHE A 130 -10.61 -12.13 16.70
N ILE A 131 -11.66 -12.64 16.04
CA ILE A 131 -11.61 -13.01 14.63
C ILE A 131 -11.38 -11.75 13.75
N LYS A 132 -12.03 -10.63 14.06
CA LYS A 132 -11.82 -9.35 13.33
C LYS A 132 -10.39 -8.85 13.51
N ILE A 133 -9.86 -8.86 14.73
CA ILE A 133 -8.47 -8.47 15.02
C ILE A 133 -7.50 -9.39 14.29
N GLY A 134 -7.66 -10.71 14.37
CA GLY A 134 -6.81 -11.67 13.68
C GLY A 134 -6.84 -11.48 12.16
N SER A 135 -8.03 -11.19 11.59
CA SER A 135 -8.17 -10.88 10.17
C SER A 135 -7.45 -9.59 9.77
N ALA A 136 -7.51 -8.56 10.63
CA ALA A 136 -6.80 -7.30 10.39
C ALA A 136 -5.28 -7.49 10.46
N LEU A 137 -4.78 -8.26 11.43
CA LEU A 137 -3.36 -8.59 11.56
C LEU A 137 -2.86 -9.41 10.36
N LEU A 138 -3.62 -10.41 9.93
CA LEU A 138 -3.29 -11.21 8.74
C LEU A 138 -3.21 -10.33 7.50
N MET A 139 -4.16 -9.40 7.34
CA MET A 139 -4.18 -8.46 6.22
C MET A 139 -2.99 -7.50 6.27
N GLY A 140 -2.70 -6.93 7.43
CA GLY A 140 -1.53 -6.07 7.63
C GLY A 140 -0.24 -6.81 7.27
N GLY A 141 -0.07 -8.06 7.75
CA GLY A 141 1.06 -8.91 7.39
C GLY A 141 1.16 -9.21 5.90
N ALA A 142 0.04 -9.44 5.22
CA ALA A 142 0.03 -9.68 3.78
C ALA A 142 0.41 -8.44 2.96
N ILE A 143 -0.03 -7.24 3.38
CA ILE A 143 0.34 -5.97 2.75
C ILE A 143 1.82 -5.67 3.00
N SER A 144 2.32 -5.91 4.20
CA SER A 144 3.77 -5.83 4.51
C SER A 144 4.57 -6.83 3.67
N GLY A 145 4.07 -8.05 3.50
CA GLY A 145 4.68 -9.05 2.62
C GLY A 145 4.80 -8.58 1.17
N MET A 146 3.76 -7.91 0.65
CA MET A 146 3.81 -7.26 -0.67
C MET A 146 4.89 -6.18 -0.72
N HIS A 147 4.94 -5.30 0.30
CA HIS A 147 5.93 -4.23 0.37
C HIS A 147 7.36 -4.78 0.34
N TYR A 148 7.67 -5.75 1.21
CA TYR A 148 9.02 -6.33 1.25
C TYR A 148 9.36 -7.15 0.00
N THR A 149 8.38 -7.78 -0.64
CA THR A 149 8.58 -8.42 -1.96
C THR A 149 8.89 -7.38 -3.02
N GLY A 150 8.19 -6.25 -3.03
CA GLY A 150 8.45 -5.11 -3.91
C GLY A 150 9.83 -4.49 -3.67
N MET A 151 10.23 -4.31 -2.41
CA MET A 151 11.58 -3.87 -2.03
C MET A 151 12.65 -4.85 -2.52
N SER A 152 12.42 -6.15 -2.36
CA SER A 152 13.35 -7.19 -2.85
C SER A 152 13.42 -7.26 -4.37
N ALA A 153 12.44 -6.71 -5.08
CA ALA A 153 12.48 -6.60 -6.54
C ALA A 153 13.36 -5.44 -7.00
N ALA A 154 13.59 -4.43 -6.15
CA ALA A 154 14.30 -3.20 -6.49
C ALA A 154 15.82 -3.36 -6.26
N THR A 155 16.61 -3.01 -7.28
CA THR A 155 18.03 -2.76 -7.16
C THR A 155 18.24 -1.26 -7.28
N LEU A 156 18.80 -0.67 -6.24
CA LEU A 156 19.01 0.78 -6.12
C LEU A 156 20.44 1.11 -6.60
N PHE A 157 20.55 2.08 -7.50
CA PHE A 157 21.81 2.65 -7.94
C PHE A 157 21.79 4.13 -7.60
N MET A 158 22.89 4.63 -7.03
CA MET A 158 23.05 6.08 -6.86
C MET A 158 23.12 6.72 -8.25
N ALA A 159 22.25 7.67 -8.51
CA ALA A 159 22.37 8.53 -9.69
C ALA A 159 23.39 9.62 -9.38
N ASP A 160 24.19 10.01 -10.39
CA ASP A 160 25.02 11.21 -10.26
C ASP A 160 24.12 12.38 -9.88
N SER A 161 24.44 13.05 -8.76
CA SER A 161 23.65 14.13 -8.19
C SER A 161 23.49 15.27 -9.20
N VAL A 162 22.37 15.26 -9.89
CA VAL A 162 21.92 16.46 -10.62
C VAL A 162 21.28 17.35 -9.57
N ASP A 163 21.97 18.45 -9.20
CA ASP A 163 21.40 19.46 -8.34
C ASP A 163 20.18 20.09 -9.06
N THR A 164 19.00 19.57 -8.75
CA THR A 164 17.74 20.04 -9.33
C THR A 164 17.26 21.33 -8.69
N GLY A 165 17.96 21.84 -7.67
CA GLY A 165 17.56 23.02 -6.90
C GLY A 165 16.24 22.84 -6.13
N TYR A 166 15.73 21.61 -6.06
CA TYR A 166 14.53 21.26 -5.30
C TYR A 166 14.94 20.58 -3.99
N GLU A 167 14.56 21.15 -2.86
CA GLU A 167 14.74 20.53 -1.55
C GLU A 167 13.62 19.51 -1.34
N GLY A 168 13.93 18.20 -1.50
CA GLY A 168 13.03 17.11 -1.12
C GLY A 168 12.82 17.05 0.40
N ILE A 169 11.75 16.40 0.84
CA ILE A 169 11.51 16.15 2.27
C ILE A 169 12.47 15.07 2.78
N ASP A 170 13.02 15.29 3.96
CA ASP A 170 13.88 14.31 4.60
C ASP A 170 13.08 13.19 5.31
N THR A 171 13.79 12.17 5.79
CA THR A 171 13.18 11.01 6.46
C THR A 171 12.44 11.40 7.76
N VAL A 172 12.88 12.45 8.46
CA VAL A 172 12.26 12.93 9.71
C VAL A 172 10.96 13.66 9.38
N GLU A 173 11.00 14.55 8.39
CA GLU A 173 9.81 15.28 7.91
C GLU A 173 8.76 14.32 7.37
N LEU A 174 9.17 13.32 6.59
CA LEU A 174 8.30 12.24 6.13
C LEU A 174 7.69 11.48 7.31
N GLY A 175 8.48 11.14 8.33
CA GLY A 175 8.02 10.47 9.54
C GLY A 175 6.97 11.27 10.33
N ILE A 176 7.05 12.61 10.31
CA ILE A 176 6.05 13.49 10.96
C ILE A 176 4.73 13.52 10.16
N MET A 177 4.78 13.34 8.83
CA MET A 177 3.59 13.32 7.97
C MET A 177 2.78 12.02 8.06
N ILE A 178 3.39 10.92 8.49
CA ILE A 178 2.77 9.58 8.60
C ILE A 178 1.95 9.45 9.88
#